data_3413ef4862c686baecfa0828bc28b356
#
_entry.id   3413ef4862c686baecfa0828bc28b356
#
_cell.length_a   1.000
_cell.length_b   1.000
_cell.length_c   1.000
_cell.angle_alpha   90.00
_cell.angle_beta   90.00
_cell.angle_gamma   90.00
#
_symmetry.space_group_name_H-M   'P 1'
#
loop_
_entity.id
_entity.type
_entity.pdbx_description
1 polymer ?
#
loop_
_entity_poly.entity_id
_entity_poly.type
_entity_poly.pdbx_seq_one_letter_code
_entity_poly.pdbx_strand_id
1 'polypeptide(L)'
;DFFFKKASFISRIGSGSACRSLYGGINFWGSHSDFAFSSDLYSTQISDNVSAEYNNFRDVILIIDDSKKEVSSSVGHELMNNNPFSDVRFKKANNNISKLMNILKSGDLNEFCKLVESEALMLHALMMSSNPSYILMKPATLLVIDKIRQFRINSKIPVCFTLDAGANVHVLFPEKLSEEVMVFIREELSLFCINQNYISDFVGSGPLQI
;
A
#
# COMPACT_ATOMS: atom_id res chain seq x y z
N ASP A 1 18.75 -11.36 -12.66
CA ASP A 1 19.24 -12.65 -12.22
C ASP A 1 18.17 -13.74 -12.37
N PHE A 2 18.54 -14.86 -13.02
CA PHE A 2 17.61 -15.96 -13.34
C PHE A 2 17.05 -16.64 -12.07
N PHE A 3 17.87 -16.81 -11.04
CA PHE A 3 17.47 -17.43 -9.78
C PHE A 3 16.34 -16.65 -9.10
N PHE A 4 16.51 -15.36 -8.91
CA PHE A 4 15.51 -14.52 -8.26
C PHE A 4 14.20 -14.42 -9.05
N LYS A 5 14.26 -14.33 -10.39
CA LYS A 5 13.06 -14.37 -11.23
C LYS A 5 12.30 -15.69 -11.08
N LYS A 6 13.00 -16.82 -11.06
CA LYS A 6 12.39 -18.14 -10.85
C LYS A 6 11.80 -18.28 -9.45
N ALA A 7 12.51 -17.84 -8.42
CA ALA A 7 12.03 -17.85 -7.04
C ALA A 7 10.79 -16.95 -6.88
N SER A 8 10.81 -15.74 -7.45
CA SER A 8 9.68 -14.82 -7.47
C SER A 8 8.45 -15.44 -8.17
N PHE A 9 8.65 -16.08 -9.31
CA PHE A 9 7.58 -16.81 -10.01
C PHE A 9 6.97 -17.92 -9.13
N ILE A 10 7.79 -18.74 -8.48
CA ILE A 10 7.31 -19.82 -7.62
C ILE A 10 6.56 -19.26 -6.42
N SER A 11 7.09 -18.22 -5.77
CA SER A 11 6.43 -17.57 -4.63
C SER A 11 5.06 -17.01 -5.01
N ARG A 12 4.93 -16.45 -6.23
CA ARG A 12 3.66 -15.95 -6.75
C ARG A 12 2.59 -17.04 -6.87
N ILE A 13 2.97 -18.27 -7.17
CA ILE A 13 2.02 -19.40 -7.26
C ILE A 13 1.39 -19.68 -5.88
N GLY A 14 2.17 -19.55 -4.82
CA GLY A 14 1.66 -19.73 -3.45
C GLY A 14 0.84 -18.53 -2.95
N SER A 15 1.29 -17.32 -3.25
CA SER A 15 0.60 -16.07 -2.94
C SER A 15 1.03 -14.98 -3.92
N GLY A 16 0.09 -14.34 -4.60
CA GLY A 16 0.39 -13.34 -5.63
C GLY A 16 1.39 -12.29 -5.17
N SER A 17 1.16 -11.65 -4.04
CA SER A 17 2.03 -10.59 -3.50
C SER A 17 3.39 -11.08 -3.01
N ALA A 18 3.54 -12.37 -2.67
CA ALA A 18 4.79 -12.94 -2.18
C ALA A 18 5.95 -12.85 -3.19
N CYS A 19 5.65 -12.72 -4.48
CA CYS A 19 6.67 -12.53 -5.50
C CYS A 19 7.56 -11.29 -5.25
N ARG A 20 7.05 -10.28 -4.56
CA ARG A 20 7.78 -9.05 -4.24
C ARG A 20 8.74 -9.22 -3.06
N SER A 21 8.49 -10.18 -2.17
CA SER A 21 9.29 -10.39 -0.97
C SER A 21 10.68 -11.01 -1.22
N LEU A 22 10.96 -11.41 -2.46
CA LEU A 22 12.26 -11.96 -2.86
C LEU A 22 13.34 -10.91 -3.13
N TYR A 23 12.96 -9.65 -3.14
CA TYR A 23 13.87 -8.53 -3.36
C TYR A 23 13.75 -7.55 -2.22
N GLY A 24 14.85 -6.88 -1.90
CA GLY A 24 14.81 -5.70 -1.04
C GLY A 24 14.35 -4.46 -1.79
N GLY A 25 14.08 -3.39 -1.04
CA GLY A 25 13.71 -2.11 -1.61
C GLY A 25 12.33 -2.11 -2.27
N ILE A 26 12.19 -1.31 -3.32
CA ILE A 26 10.93 -1.11 -4.02
C ILE A 26 10.82 -2.05 -5.20
N ASN A 27 9.70 -2.73 -5.30
CA ASN A 27 9.45 -3.78 -6.29
C ASN A 27 8.19 -3.49 -7.11
N PHE A 28 8.28 -3.76 -8.41
CA PHE A 28 7.19 -3.66 -9.36
C PHE A 28 6.69 -5.07 -9.73
N TRP A 29 5.40 -5.29 -9.65
CA TRP A 29 4.77 -6.51 -10.11
C TRP A 29 3.47 -6.20 -10.87
N GLY A 30 3.28 -6.87 -11.97
CA GLY A 30 2.18 -6.69 -12.90
C GLY A 30 2.67 -6.23 -14.28
N SER A 31 1.96 -6.63 -15.34
CA SER A 31 2.26 -6.23 -16.71
C SER A 31 1.77 -4.80 -16.97
N HIS A 32 2.60 -3.98 -17.62
CA HIS A 32 2.26 -2.59 -17.94
C HIS A 32 2.87 -2.18 -19.29
N SER A 33 2.09 -1.54 -20.15
CA SER A 33 2.51 -1.18 -21.51
C SER A 33 3.72 -0.24 -21.57
N ASP A 34 3.84 0.66 -20.62
CA ASP A 34 4.90 1.68 -20.59
C ASP A 34 6.24 1.15 -20.06
N PHE A 35 6.27 -0.06 -19.49
CA PHE A 35 7.45 -0.60 -18.81
C PHE A 35 7.83 -1.99 -19.32
N ALA A 36 8.83 -2.07 -20.20
CA ALA A 36 9.30 -3.32 -20.80
C ALA A 36 9.84 -4.34 -19.78
N PHE A 37 10.24 -3.90 -18.57
CA PHE A 37 10.68 -4.77 -17.48
C PHE A 37 9.53 -5.40 -16.69
N SER A 38 8.30 -4.92 -16.89
CA SER A 38 7.12 -5.35 -16.13
C SER A 38 6.65 -6.75 -16.53
N SER A 39 6.11 -7.50 -15.56
CA SER A 39 5.67 -8.88 -15.80
C SER A 39 4.58 -9.28 -14.79
N ASP A 40 3.58 -10.03 -15.25
CA ASP A 40 2.60 -10.70 -14.37
C ASP A 40 3.18 -11.98 -13.74
N LEU A 41 4.31 -12.47 -14.23
CA LEU A 41 4.87 -13.75 -13.81
C LEU A 41 5.79 -13.63 -12.60
N TYR A 42 6.51 -12.53 -12.47
CA TYR A 42 7.46 -12.26 -11.39
C TYR A 42 7.55 -10.77 -11.11
N SER A 43 8.07 -10.39 -9.95
CA SER A 43 8.37 -8.99 -9.65
C SER A 43 9.77 -8.58 -10.14
N THR A 44 9.96 -7.29 -10.34
CA THR A 44 11.23 -6.68 -10.71
C THR A 44 11.57 -5.57 -9.72
N GLN A 45 12.79 -5.58 -9.20
CA GLN A 45 13.29 -4.50 -8.34
C GLN A 45 13.50 -3.23 -9.19
N ILE A 46 13.04 -2.08 -8.67
CA ILE A 46 13.12 -0.78 -9.37
C ILE A 46 13.85 0.28 -8.55
N SER A 47 14.49 -0.09 -7.45
CA SER A 47 15.13 0.83 -6.49
C SER A 47 16.15 1.77 -7.14
N ASP A 48 16.88 1.34 -8.16
CA ASP A 48 17.86 2.16 -8.89
C ASP A 48 17.24 3.36 -9.65
N ASN A 49 15.93 3.30 -9.88
CA ASN A 49 15.17 4.34 -10.57
C ASN A 49 14.29 5.19 -9.63
N VAL A 50 14.54 5.09 -8.33
CA VAL A 50 13.73 5.72 -7.29
C VAL A 50 14.57 6.74 -6.54
N SER A 51 13.98 7.89 -6.20
CA SER A 51 14.64 8.91 -5.38
C SER A 51 15.01 8.35 -4.00
N ALA A 52 16.13 8.80 -3.46
CA ALA A 52 16.60 8.44 -2.12
C ALA A 52 15.57 8.73 -1.00
N GLU A 53 14.62 9.63 -1.25
CA GLU A 53 13.51 9.93 -0.33
C GLU A 53 12.69 8.70 0.06
N TYR A 54 12.64 7.66 -0.80
CA TYR A 54 11.85 6.45 -0.58
C TYR A 54 12.68 5.25 -0.09
N ASN A 55 14.00 5.35 -0.01
CA ASN A 55 14.85 4.21 0.36
C ASN A 55 14.62 3.72 1.80
N ASN A 56 14.24 4.62 2.69
CA ASN A 56 13.99 4.34 4.10
C ASN A 56 12.59 4.82 4.47
N PHE A 57 11.56 4.30 3.78
CA PHE A 57 10.17 4.57 4.14
C PHE A 57 9.75 3.69 5.30
N ARG A 58 8.97 4.28 6.21
CA ARG A 58 8.29 3.56 7.28
C ARG A 58 6.87 3.19 6.86
N ASP A 59 6.43 2.04 7.32
CA ASP A 59 5.05 1.58 7.28
C ASP A 59 4.62 1.21 8.69
N VAL A 60 3.73 2.01 9.29
CA VAL A 60 3.18 1.71 10.60
C VAL A 60 1.74 1.24 10.43
N ILE A 61 1.49 -0.03 10.75
CA ILE A 61 0.20 -0.67 10.56
C ILE A 61 -0.61 -0.54 11.85
N LEU A 62 -1.65 0.29 11.83
CA LEU A 62 -2.58 0.49 12.94
C LEU A 62 -3.59 -0.65 12.97
N ILE A 63 -3.64 -1.42 14.06
CA ILE A 63 -4.53 -2.57 14.19
C ILE A 63 -5.91 -2.10 14.68
N ILE A 64 -6.76 -1.72 13.73
CA ILE A 64 -8.14 -1.27 14.00
C ILE A 64 -9.06 -2.46 14.26
N ASP A 65 -8.83 -3.58 13.57
CA ASP A 65 -9.61 -4.79 13.69
C ASP A 65 -8.68 -6.01 13.52
N ASP A 66 -8.68 -6.91 14.50
CA ASP A 66 -7.92 -8.17 14.48
C ASP A 66 -8.83 -9.39 14.26
N SER A 67 -10.11 -9.17 14.02
CA SER A 67 -11.06 -10.23 13.74
C SER A 67 -10.74 -10.95 12.42
N LYS A 68 -11.18 -12.20 12.33
CA LYS A 68 -11.05 -12.96 11.07
C LYS A 68 -11.84 -12.27 9.96
N LYS A 69 -11.20 -12.04 8.82
CA LYS A 69 -11.84 -11.42 7.65
C LYS A 69 -13.07 -12.20 7.22
N GLU A 70 -14.22 -11.54 7.11
CA GLU A 70 -15.48 -12.13 6.63
C GLU A 70 -15.41 -12.47 5.14
N VAL A 71 -14.67 -11.65 4.37
CA VAL A 71 -14.48 -11.83 2.93
C VAL A 71 -13.00 -12.08 2.67
N SER A 72 -12.67 -13.24 2.07
CA SER A 72 -11.29 -13.51 1.66
C SER A 72 -10.89 -12.62 0.49
N SER A 73 -9.58 -12.37 0.32
CA SER A 73 -9.08 -11.60 -0.81
C SER A 73 -9.49 -12.19 -2.16
N SER A 74 -9.57 -13.52 -2.28
CA SER A 74 -10.00 -14.19 -3.52
C SER A 74 -11.46 -13.91 -3.85
N VAL A 75 -12.35 -13.97 -2.86
CA VAL A 75 -13.77 -13.63 -3.04
C VAL A 75 -13.93 -12.15 -3.37
N GLY A 76 -13.17 -11.29 -2.70
CA GLY A 76 -13.16 -9.84 -2.99
C GLY A 76 -12.75 -9.56 -4.44
N HIS A 77 -11.73 -10.23 -4.96
CA HIS A 77 -11.31 -10.10 -6.37
C HIS A 77 -12.40 -10.57 -7.36
N GLU A 78 -13.07 -11.68 -7.06
CA GLU A 78 -14.15 -12.20 -7.90
C GLU A 78 -15.34 -11.23 -7.97
N LEU A 79 -15.74 -10.66 -6.85
CA LEU A 79 -16.80 -9.66 -6.76
C LEU A 79 -16.48 -8.37 -7.57
N MET A 80 -15.22 -8.01 -7.68
CA MET A 80 -14.81 -6.85 -8.48
C MET A 80 -14.96 -7.07 -10.00
N ASN A 81 -14.87 -8.30 -10.50
CA ASN A 81 -14.95 -8.59 -11.93
C ASN A 81 -16.30 -8.21 -12.55
N ASN A 82 -17.38 -8.30 -11.78
CA ASN A 82 -18.75 -7.97 -12.23
C ASN A 82 -19.21 -6.59 -11.78
N ASN A 83 -18.32 -5.76 -11.23
CA ASN A 83 -18.67 -4.42 -10.78
C ASN A 83 -18.77 -3.46 -11.98
N PRO A 84 -19.84 -2.64 -12.14
CA PRO A 84 -20.03 -1.75 -13.28
C PRO A 84 -18.94 -0.66 -13.39
N PHE A 85 -18.16 -0.43 -12.35
CA PHE A 85 -17.07 0.55 -12.34
C PHE A 85 -15.66 -0.08 -12.49
N SER A 86 -15.55 -1.40 -12.59
CA SER A 86 -14.27 -2.12 -12.61
C SER A 86 -13.36 -1.67 -13.76
N ASP A 87 -13.86 -1.57 -14.98
CA ASP A 87 -13.08 -1.21 -16.16
C ASP A 87 -12.45 0.19 -16.01
N VAL A 88 -13.26 1.16 -15.55
CA VAL A 88 -12.79 2.52 -15.30
C VAL A 88 -11.75 2.54 -14.19
N ARG A 89 -11.98 1.79 -13.12
CA ARG A 89 -11.06 1.67 -11.99
C ARG A 89 -9.73 1.04 -12.41
N PHE A 90 -9.76 -0.06 -13.16
CA PHE A 90 -8.54 -0.72 -13.62
C PHE A 90 -7.74 0.14 -14.60
N LYS A 91 -8.40 0.80 -15.54
CA LYS A 91 -7.76 1.78 -16.42
C LYS A 91 -7.12 2.92 -15.63
N LYS A 92 -7.80 3.42 -14.59
CA LYS A 92 -7.26 4.45 -13.71
C LYS A 92 -6.04 3.97 -12.94
N ALA A 93 -6.07 2.73 -12.40
CA ALA A 93 -4.93 2.13 -11.71
C ALA A 93 -3.70 2.04 -12.62
N ASN A 94 -3.86 1.55 -13.84
CA ASN A 94 -2.77 1.50 -14.82
C ASN A 94 -2.18 2.89 -15.08
N ASN A 95 -3.01 3.90 -15.34
CA ASN A 95 -2.53 5.27 -15.53
C ASN A 95 -1.83 5.83 -14.29
N ASN A 96 -2.27 5.43 -13.09
CA ASN A 96 -1.67 5.87 -11.84
C ASN A 96 -0.33 5.20 -11.58
N ILE A 97 -0.08 4.00 -12.10
CA ILE A 97 1.25 3.38 -12.06
C ILE A 97 2.28 4.22 -12.82
N SER A 98 1.96 4.69 -14.04
CA SER A 98 2.86 5.58 -14.79
C SER A 98 3.14 6.89 -14.05
N LYS A 99 2.12 7.46 -13.39
CA LYS A 99 2.31 8.64 -12.53
C LYS A 99 3.18 8.33 -11.31
N LEU A 100 2.92 7.19 -10.63
CA LEU A 100 3.68 6.77 -9.47
C LEU A 100 5.16 6.61 -9.80
N MET A 101 5.51 6.02 -10.94
CA MET A 101 6.90 5.88 -11.36
C MET A 101 7.60 7.24 -11.53
N ASN A 102 6.90 8.24 -12.06
CA ASN A 102 7.44 9.60 -12.15
C ASN A 102 7.59 10.26 -10.77
N ILE A 103 6.62 10.07 -9.88
CA ILE A 103 6.65 10.57 -8.49
C ILE A 103 7.82 9.94 -7.72
N LEU A 104 7.98 8.62 -7.82
CA LEU A 104 9.08 7.91 -7.16
C LEU A 104 10.44 8.39 -7.67
N LYS A 105 10.56 8.67 -8.96
CA LYS A 105 11.79 9.21 -9.55
C LYS A 105 12.08 10.66 -9.12
N SER A 106 11.06 11.50 -9.02
CA SER A 106 11.21 12.91 -8.66
C SER A 106 11.42 13.15 -7.16
N GLY A 107 10.97 12.23 -6.30
CA GLY A 107 10.98 12.41 -4.85
C GLY A 107 9.84 13.29 -4.32
N ASP A 108 8.79 13.55 -5.13
CA ASP A 108 7.66 14.39 -4.70
C ASP A 108 6.76 13.65 -3.71
N LEU A 109 7.04 13.86 -2.42
CA LEU A 109 6.30 13.24 -1.31
C LEU A 109 4.84 13.72 -1.23
N ASN A 110 4.53 14.95 -1.66
CA ASN A 110 3.17 15.45 -1.61
C ASN A 110 2.29 14.79 -2.69
N GLU A 111 2.78 14.66 -3.90
CA GLU A 111 2.07 13.92 -4.96
C GLU A 111 2.00 12.42 -4.65
N PHE A 112 3.03 11.85 -4.00
CA PHE A 112 2.98 10.48 -3.49
C PHE A 112 1.81 10.28 -2.51
N CYS A 113 1.70 11.12 -1.49
CA CYS A 113 0.61 11.05 -0.51
C CYS A 113 -0.78 11.10 -1.19
N LYS A 114 -0.98 12.07 -2.10
CA LYS A 114 -2.25 12.22 -2.82
C LYS A 114 -2.60 10.97 -3.63
N LEU A 115 -1.62 10.44 -4.37
CA LEU A 115 -1.83 9.30 -5.25
C LEU A 115 -2.14 8.03 -4.47
N VAL A 116 -1.34 7.72 -3.44
CA VAL A 116 -1.49 6.51 -2.62
C VAL A 116 -2.82 6.50 -1.88
N GLU A 117 -3.20 7.61 -1.26
CA GLU A 117 -4.51 7.74 -0.59
C GLU A 117 -5.67 7.59 -1.57
N SER A 118 -5.56 8.18 -2.75
CA SER A 118 -6.59 8.06 -3.79
C SER A 118 -6.74 6.60 -4.26
N GLU A 119 -5.64 5.87 -4.45
CA GLU A 119 -5.66 4.46 -4.82
C GLU A 119 -6.35 3.59 -3.77
N ALA A 120 -6.02 3.77 -2.50
CA ALA A 120 -6.64 3.06 -1.39
C ALA A 120 -8.16 3.29 -1.34
N LEU A 121 -8.59 4.56 -1.42
CA LEU A 121 -10.01 4.90 -1.36
C LEU A 121 -10.80 4.43 -2.59
N MET A 122 -10.21 4.49 -3.78
CA MET A 122 -10.86 3.98 -5.00
C MET A 122 -11.05 2.45 -4.95
N LEU A 123 -10.13 1.71 -4.34
CA LEU A 123 -10.31 0.27 -4.14
C LEU A 123 -11.49 -0.01 -3.21
N HIS A 124 -11.56 0.67 -2.08
CA HIS A 124 -12.67 0.53 -1.14
C HIS A 124 -14.02 0.99 -1.74
N ALA A 125 -14.03 2.05 -2.56
CA ALA A 125 -15.23 2.48 -3.27
C ALA A 125 -15.74 1.40 -4.24
N LEU A 126 -14.83 0.67 -4.92
CA LEU A 126 -15.18 -0.45 -5.77
C LEU A 126 -15.82 -1.59 -4.98
N MET A 127 -15.27 -1.91 -3.80
CA MET A 127 -15.83 -2.92 -2.90
C MET A 127 -17.24 -2.52 -2.41
N MET A 128 -17.43 -1.26 -1.99
CA MET A 128 -18.72 -0.76 -1.55
C MET A 128 -19.79 -0.73 -2.64
N SER A 129 -19.40 -0.65 -3.92
CA SER A 129 -20.30 -0.65 -5.07
C SER A 129 -20.45 -2.02 -5.73
N SER A 130 -19.86 -3.08 -5.20
CA SER A 130 -20.03 -4.46 -5.72
C SER A 130 -21.41 -5.04 -5.40
N ASN A 131 -21.74 -6.19 -5.99
CA ASN A 131 -22.97 -6.91 -5.71
C ASN A 131 -22.66 -8.40 -5.38
N PRO A 132 -22.83 -8.84 -4.13
CA PRO A 132 -23.22 -8.05 -2.96
C PRO A 132 -22.16 -6.97 -2.60
N SER A 133 -22.61 -5.85 -2.06
CA SER A 133 -21.72 -4.82 -1.55
C SER A 133 -21.10 -5.23 -0.22
N TYR A 134 -19.88 -4.79 0.05
CA TYR A 134 -19.24 -4.99 1.34
C TYR A 134 -18.39 -3.80 1.76
N ILE A 135 -18.38 -3.54 3.06
CA ILE A 135 -17.65 -2.42 3.65
C ILE A 135 -16.62 -2.99 4.61
N LEU A 136 -15.33 -2.81 4.28
CA LEU A 136 -14.22 -3.29 5.12
C LEU A 136 -13.73 -2.23 6.10
N MET A 137 -13.92 -0.94 5.80
CA MET A 137 -13.58 0.13 6.72
C MET A 137 -14.51 0.14 7.92
N LYS A 138 -13.96 0.34 9.11
CA LYS A 138 -14.70 0.57 10.36
C LYS A 138 -14.79 2.08 10.65
N PRO A 139 -15.68 2.52 11.55
CA PRO A 139 -15.72 3.94 11.94
C PRO A 139 -14.36 4.48 12.39
N ALA A 140 -13.58 3.70 13.13
CA ALA A 140 -12.23 4.06 13.55
C ALA A 140 -11.25 4.24 12.37
N THR A 141 -11.40 3.45 11.29
CA THR A 141 -10.61 3.65 10.05
C THR A 141 -10.81 5.06 9.49
N LEU A 142 -12.06 5.52 9.42
CA LEU A 142 -12.38 6.85 8.88
C LEU A 142 -11.87 7.98 9.78
N LEU A 143 -11.97 7.81 11.10
CA LEU A 143 -11.42 8.77 12.07
C LEU A 143 -9.90 8.89 11.96
N VAL A 144 -9.20 7.77 11.82
CA VAL A 144 -7.74 7.74 11.61
C VAL A 144 -7.36 8.45 10.31
N ILE A 145 -8.07 8.17 9.21
CA ILE A 145 -7.85 8.84 7.91
C ILE A 145 -7.97 10.36 8.05
N ASP A 146 -9.03 10.83 8.72
CA ASP A 146 -9.24 12.26 8.93
C ASP A 146 -8.13 12.88 9.78
N LYS A 147 -7.72 12.23 10.87
CA LYS A 147 -6.61 12.68 11.72
C LYS A 147 -5.28 12.77 10.95
N ILE A 148 -4.95 11.78 10.12
CA ILE A 148 -3.72 11.82 9.29
C ILE A 148 -3.75 13.03 8.34
N ARG A 149 -4.88 13.31 7.71
CA ARG A 149 -5.04 14.47 6.83
C ARG A 149 -4.91 15.79 7.57
N GLN A 150 -5.54 15.91 8.75
CA GLN A 150 -5.45 17.10 9.59
C GLN A 150 -4.02 17.32 10.09
N PHE A 151 -3.35 16.28 10.56
CA PHE A 151 -1.95 16.36 10.97
C PHE A 151 -1.07 16.86 9.83
N ARG A 152 -1.19 16.28 8.61
CA ARG A 152 -0.44 16.73 7.43
C ARG A 152 -0.71 18.19 7.07
N ILE A 153 -1.97 18.65 7.14
CA ILE A 153 -2.33 20.03 6.86
C ILE A 153 -1.68 20.99 7.87
N ASN A 154 -1.70 20.64 9.16
CA ASN A 154 -1.25 21.51 10.24
C ASN A 154 0.28 21.55 10.34
N SER A 155 0.92 20.37 10.29
CA SER A 155 2.37 20.23 10.46
C SER A 155 3.18 20.45 9.19
N LYS A 156 2.56 20.33 8.01
CA LYS A 156 3.20 20.26 6.68
C LYS A 156 4.13 19.05 6.50
N ILE A 157 4.06 18.06 7.40
CA ILE A 157 4.81 16.82 7.29
C ILE A 157 4.15 15.89 6.27
N PRO A 158 4.87 15.39 5.25
CA PRO A 158 4.32 14.48 4.24
C PRO A 158 4.16 13.07 4.80
N VAL A 159 3.05 12.83 5.49
CA VAL A 159 2.58 11.53 5.97
C VAL A 159 1.28 11.19 5.25
N CYS A 160 1.11 9.93 4.86
CA CYS A 160 -0.11 9.47 4.21
C CYS A 160 -0.55 8.10 4.73
N PHE A 161 -1.72 7.68 4.29
CA PHE A 161 -2.22 6.34 4.57
C PHE A 161 -2.38 5.53 3.28
N THR A 162 -2.30 4.21 3.44
CA THR A 162 -2.86 3.26 2.49
C THR A 162 -3.69 2.21 3.23
N LEU A 163 -4.51 1.48 2.49
CA LEU A 163 -5.40 0.46 3.03
C LEU A 163 -5.27 -0.80 2.19
N ASP A 164 -5.14 -1.93 2.86
CA ASP A 164 -5.38 -3.23 2.28
C ASP A 164 -6.88 -3.56 2.26
N ALA A 165 -7.27 -4.76 1.84
CA ALA A 165 -8.63 -5.25 1.95
C ALA A 165 -8.97 -5.55 3.43
N GLY A 166 -9.21 -4.49 4.21
CA GLY A 166 -9.48 -4.55 5.65
C GLY A 166 -9.72 -3.19 6.29
N ALA A 167 -9.85 -3.20 7.62
CA ALA A 167 -10.05 -2.00 8.43
C ALA A 167 -8.73 -1.35 8.86
N ASN A 168 -7.62 -2.09 8.84
CA ASN A 168 -6.33 -1.65 9.33
C ASN A 168 -5.72 -0.59 8.41
N VAL A 169 -5.07 0.41 9.03
CA VAL A 169 -4.53 1.56 8.30
C VAL A 169 -3.01 1.48 8.32
N HIS A 170 -2.40 1.54 7.15
CA HIS A 170 -0.97 1.67 6.97
C HIS A 170 -0.61 3.15 6.91
N VAL A 171 0.23 3.62 7.82
CA VAL A 171 0.73 4.99 7.86
C VAL A 171 2.11 5.03 7.24
N LEU A 172 2.25 5.73 6.12
CA LEU A 172 3.49 5.77 5.33
C LEU A 172 4.18 7.12 5.46
N PHE A 173 5.48 7.11 5.74
CA PHE A 173 6.31 8.32 5.86
C PHE A 173 7.80 8.02 5.71
N PRO A 174 8.65 9.00 5.31
CA PRO A 174 10.10 8.85 5.29
C PRO A 174 10.68 8.72 6.69
N GLU A 175 11.70 7.87 6.87
CA GLU A 175 12.40 7.66 8.16
C GLU A 175 12.85 8.95 8.83
N LYS A 176 13.32 9.93 8.05
CA LYS A 176 13.79 11.23 8.57
C LYS A 176 12.72 12.03 9.33
N LEU A 177 11.44 11.65 9.21
CA LEU A 177 10.29 12.28 9.89
C LEU A 177 9.75 11.38 11.01
N SER A 178 10.51 10.34 11.38
CA SER A 178 10.04 9.30 12.30
C SER A 178 9.76 9.82 13.69
N GLU A 179 10.55 10.79 14.17
CA GLU A 179 10.39 11.32 15.54
C GLU A 179 9.01 11.96 15.71
N GLU A 180 8.66 12.90 14.84
CA GLU A 180 7.40 13.65 14.91
C GLU A 180 6.18 12.76 14.60
N VAL A 181 6.29 11.92 13.56
CA VAL A 181 5.17 11.08 13.15
C VAL A 181 4.90 9.97 14.16
N MET A 182 5.93 9.39 14.79
CA MET A 182 5.74 8.38 15.82
C MET A 182 5.15 8.95 17.12
N VAL A 183 5.42 10.22 17.45
CA VAL A 183 4.71 10.91 18.54
C VAL A 183 3.23 11.01 18.21
N PHE A 184 2.87 11.51 17.02
CA PHE A 184 1.49 11.59 16.56
C PHE A 184 0.78 10.22 16.57
N ILE A 185 1.46 9.16 16.10
CA ILE A 185 0.90 7.80 16.12
C ILE A 185 0.61 7.34 17.54
N ARG A 186 1.56 7.51 18.47
CA ARG A 186 1.40 7.05 19.86
C ARG A 186 0.34 7.84 20.61
N GLU A 187 0.32 9.15 20.45
CA GLU A 187 -0.55 10.02 21.27
C GLU A 187 -1.97 10.15 20.72
N GLU A 188 -2.14 10.05 19.38
CA GLU A 188 -3.42 10.31 18.78
C GLU A 188 -4.02 9.11 18.02
N LEU A 189 -3.21 8.38 17.24
CA LEU A 189 -3.75 7.33 16.37
C LEU A 189 -3.90 5.99 17.09
N SER A 190 -2.99 5.63 17.98
CA SER A 190 -3.04 4.36 18.72
C SER A 190 -4.32 4.21 19.54
N LEU A 191 -4.95 5.31 19.94
CA LEU A 191 -6.21 5.34 20.69
C LEU A 191 -7.39 4.68 19.92
N PHE A 192 -7.27 4.58 18.61
CA PHE A 192 -8.26 3.93 17.73
C PHE A 192 -7.93 2.47 17.44
N CYS A 193 -6.78 1.99 17.90
CA CYS A 193 -6.31 0.62 17.71
C CYS A 193 -6.78 -0.30 18.84
N ILE A 194 -7.00 -1.58 18.54
CA ILE A 194 -7.26 -2.60 19.54
C ILE A 194 -6.06 -2.68 20.48
N ASN A 195 -6.31 -2.50 21.78
CA ASN A 195 -5.27 -2.48 22.82
C ASN A 195 -4.11 -1.49 22.53
N GLN A 196 -4.39 -0.42 21.79
CA GLN A 196 -3.40 0.55 21.31
C GLN A 196 -2.27 -0.09 20.49
N ASN A 197 -2.56 -1.21 19.83
CA ASN A 197 -1.57 -2.04 19.15
C ASN A 197 -1.31 -1.57 17.72
N TYR A 198 -0.04 -1.50 17.34
CA TYR A 198 0.40 -1.22 15.97
C TYR A 198 1.71 -1.98 15.67
N ILE A 199 1.96 -2.25 14.40
CA ILE A 199 3.19 -2.86 13.92
C ILE A 199 4.02 -1.77 13.25
N SER A 200 5.28 -1.61 13.66
CA SER A 200 6.22 -0.69 13.01
C SER A 200 7.12 -1.48 12.08
N ASP A 201 7.03 -1.18 10.79
CA ASP A 201 7.80 -1.83 9.73
C ASP A 201 8.52 -0.76 8.86
N PHE A 202 9.37 -1.21 7.96
CA PHE A 202 10.16 -0.36 7.07
C PHE A 202 10.53 -1.09 5.77
N VAL A 203 11.09 -0.37 4.81
CA VAL A 203 11.57 -0.94 3.55
C VAL A 203 12.64 -2.00 3.84
N GLY A 204 12.32 -3.26 3.54
CA GLY A 204 13.16 -4.41 3.84
C GLY A 204 14.32 -4.60 2.87
N SER A 205 15.33 -5.36 3.29
CA SER A 205 16.49 -5.74 2.47
C SER A 205 16.27 -7.00 1.62
N GLY A 206 15.10 -7.63 1.73
CA GLY A 206 14.82 -8.94 1.14
C GLY A 206 15.25 -10.09 2.07
N PRO A 207 15.10 -11.35 1.62
CA PRO A 207 15.45 -12.52 2.42
C PRO A 207 16.95 -12.62 2.64
N LEU A 208 17.34 -12.96 3.85
CA LEU A 208 18.73 -13.27 4.20
C LEU A 208 18.92 -14.76 4.25
N GLN A 209 20.04 -15.24 3.69
CA GLN A 209 20.47 -16.61 3.89
C GLN A 209 21.02 -16.73 5.31
N ILE A 210 20.46 -17.63 6.10
CA ILE A 210 20.92 -17.96 7.46
C ILE A 210 21.98 -19.02 7.38
#